data_ec66f7062708834f811726c2bc30df15
#
_entry.id   ec66f7062708834f811726c2bc30df15
#
_cell.length_a   1.000
_cell.length_b   1.000
_cell.length_c   1.000
_cell.angle_alpha   90.00
_cell.angle_beta   90.00
_cell.angle_gamma   90.00
#
_symmetry.space_group_name_H-M   'P 1'
#
loop_
_entity.id
_entity.type
_entity.pdbx_description
1 polymer ?
#
loop_
_entity_poly.entity_id
_entity_poly.type
_entity_poly.pdbx_seq_one_letter_code
_entity_poly.pdbx_strand_id
1 'polypeptide(L)'
;MPNKKYQIELNSVTKKLPKYLHKFIVKQPYDEYTAQNQAVWRYVMMLSVDYLKTVSHDSYLEGISKTGISIDYIPKMEGMNRILKDIGWAAVSVDGFIPPNAFMEFQAHNVLVIASEIRTIKHITYTPAPDIIHEAAGHAPIIADPEYSEYLRRFGHIGSKAISSPKDNEMYEAIRLLSILKENPNSSKESIKKATASVNKLQKNMGELSEMAKMRNLHWWTVEYGLIGDIDNPKIYGAGLLSSIGESKLCLKKSVKKLPYTIKTSEVNFDITKPQPH
;
A
#
# COMPACT_ATOMS: atom_id res chain seq x y z
N MET A 1 8.26 -26.09 7.11
CA MET A 1 6.87 -25.84 7.54
C MET A 1 5.93 -26.52 6.56
N PRO A 2 4.89 -27.25 6.99
CA PRO A 2 4.05 -28.01 6.07
C PRO A 2 3.26 -27.07 5.15
N ASN A 3 3.30 -27.38 3.85
CA ASN A 3 2.49 -26.74 2.80
C ASN A 3 0.99 -26.82 3.15
N LYS A 4 0.46 -25.79 3.80
CA LYS A 4 -0.99 -25.59 3.85
C LYS A 4 -1.43 -25.24 2.44
N LYS A 5 -2.04 -26.17 1.71
CA LYS A 5 -2.78 -25.89 0.48
C LYS A 5 -3.95 -24.96 0.86
N TYR A 6 -3.77 -23.68 0.67
CA TYR A 6 -4.84 -22.70 0.87
C TYR A 6 -5.84 -22.87 -0.28
N GLN A 7 -7.08 -23.22 0.02
CA GLN A 7 -8.16 -23.10 -0.93
C GLN A 7 -8.50 -21.63 -1.04
N ILE A 8 -8.07 -21.03 -2.17
CA ILE A 8 -8.42 -19.66 -2.53
C ILE A 8 -9.81 -19.72 -3.12
N GLU A 9 -10.78 -19.01 -2.55
CA GLU A 9 -12.04 -18.75 -3.23
C GLU A 9 -11.78 -17.83 -4.42
N LEU A 10 -11.59 -18.43 -5.59
CA LEU A 10 -11.37 -17.69 -6.82
C LEU A 10 -12.70 -17.16 -7.35
N ASN A 11 -12.86 -15.84 -7.29
CA ASN A 11 -13.96 -15.14 -7.98
C ASN A 11 -13.67 -15.02 -9.50
N SER A 12 -14.58 -14.40 -10.25
CA SER A 12 -14.46 -14.26 -11.71
C SER A 12 -13.22 -13.45 -12.15
N VAL A 13 -12.72 -12.56 -11.31
CA VAL A 13 -11.52 -11.75 -11.58
C VAL A 13 -10.26 -12.53 -11.24
N THR A 14 -10.18 -13.10 -10.03
CA THR A 14 -9.00 -13.86 -9.57
C THR A 14 -8.78 -15.15 -10.36
N LYS A 15 -9.83 -15.75 -10.96
CA LYS A 15 -9.69 -16.88 -11.88
C LYS A 15 -8.85 -16.58 -13.11
N LYS A 16 -8.78 -15.31 -13.51
CA LYS A 16 -8.00 -14.86 -14.67
C LYS A 16 -6.54 -14.60 -14.35
N LEU A 17 -6.16 -14.62 -13.07
CA LEU A 17 -4.76 -14.40 -12.66
C LEU A 17 -3.85 -15.49 -13.20
N PRO A 18 -2.64 -15.11 -13.67
CA PRO A 18 -1.59 -16.07 -13.99
C PRO A 18 -1.27 -16.98 -12.81
N LYS A 19 -1.13 -18.28 -13.04
CA LYS A 19 -0.93 -19.29 -11.98
C LYS A 19 0.27 -19.02 -11.08
N TYR A 20 1.32 -18.40 -11.62
CA TYR A 20 2.51 -18.08 -10.84
C TYR A 20 2.29 -16.97 -9.81
N LEU A 21 1.24 -16.15 -9.93
CA LEU A 21 0.87 -15.17 -8.91
C LEU A 21 0.16 -15.82 -7.71
N HIS A 22 -0.46 -16.99 -7.90
CA HIS A 22 -1.19 -17.67 -6.83
C HIS A 22 -0.31 -18.03 -5.62
N LYS A 23 1.01 -18.17 -5.81
CA LYS A 23 1.95 -18.47 -4.71
C LYS A 23 2.04 -17.37 -3.66
N PHE A 24 1.65 -16.11 -4.01
CA PHE A 24 1.65 -14.98 -3.09
C PHE A 24 0.34 -14.84 -2.31
N ILE A 25 -0.73 -15.51 -2.75
CA ILE A 25 -2.04 -15.40 -2.15
C ILE A 25 -2.12 -16.32 -0.93
N VAL A 26 -2.55 -15.76 0.21
CA VAL A 26 -2.78 -16.51 1.45
C VAL A 26 -4.23 -16.35 1.91
N LYS A 27 -4.70 -17.26 2.76
CA LYS A 27 -5.98 -17.08 3.43
C LYS A 27 -5.87 -15.94 4.46
N GLN A 28 -6.80 -15.01 4.45
CA GLN A 28 -6.89 -14.01 5.52
C GLN A 28 -7.09 -14.70 6.88
N PRO A 29 -6.24 -14.43 7.88
CA PRO A 29 -6.37 -15.05 9.21
C PRO A 29 -7.43 -14.31 10.06
N TYR A 30 -8.65 -14.21 9.53
CA TYR A 30 -9.68 -13.33 10.10
C TYR A 30 -9.99 -13.67 11.56
N ASP A 31 -10.05 -14.97 11.89
CA ASP A 31 -10.38 -15.45 13.22
C ASP A 31 -9.21 -15.29 14.22
N GLU A 32 -8.03 -14.93 13.74
CA GLU A 32 -6.83 -14.67 14.55
C GLU A 32 -6.71 -13.18 14.95
N TYR A 33 -7.51 -12.28 14.35
CA TYR A 33 -7.50 -10.89 14.75
C TYR A 33 -8.09 -10.73 16.16
N THR A 34 -7.26 -10.21 17.05
CA THR A 34 -7.61 -10.00 18.47
C THR A 34 -8.55 -8.81 18.66
N ALA A 35 -9.16 -8.70 19.84
CA ALA A 35 -9.92 -7.50 20.22
C ALA A 35 -9.08 -6.22 20.11
N GLN A 36 -7.77 -6.30 20.40
CA GLN A 36 -6.84 -5.19 20.24
C GLN A 36 -6.67 -4.80 18.77
N ASN A 37 -6.55 -5.76 17.85
CA ASN A 37 -6.48 -5.49 16.41
C ASN A 37 -7.75 -4.77 15.92
N GLN A 38 -8.92 -5.23 16.33
CA GLN A 38 -10.19 -4.57 16.01
C GLN A 38 -10.28 -3.15 16.60
N ALA A 39 -9.73 -2.93 17.80
CA ALA A 39 -9.68 -1.60 18.41
C ALA A 39 -8.73 -0.66 17.68
N VAL A 40 -7.56 -1.15 17.22
CA VAL A 40 -6.62 -0.38 16.39
C VAL A 40 -7.27 0.03 15.07
N TRP A 41 -7.96 -0.91 14.40
CA TRP A 41 -8.71 -0.62 13.19
C TRP A 41 -9.71 0.53 13.40
N ARG A 42 -10.65 0.36 14.37
CA ARG A 42 -11.66 1.39 14.66
C ARG A 42 -11.06 2.75 14.97
N TYR A 43 -10.03 2.77 15.81
CA TYR A 43 -9.39 4.01 16.21
C TYR A 43 -8.80 4.76 15.01
N VAL A 44 -8.03 4.06 14.16
CA VAL A 44 -7.42 4.66 12.98
C VAL A 44 -8.50 5.11 11.99
N MET A 45 -9.49 4.26 11.71
CA MET A 45 -10.56 4.58 10.78
C MET A 45 -11.40 5.78 11.22
N MET A 46 -11.82 5.83 12.47
CA MET A 46 -12.58 6.96 13.01
C MET A 46 -11.82 8.28 12.86
N LEU A 47 -10.55 8.32 13.26
CA LEU A 47 -9.74 9.52 13.17
C LEU A 47 -9.43 9.91 11.71
N SER A 48 -9.14 8.93 10.86
CA SER A 48 -8.83 9.18 9.45
C SER A 48 -10.05 9.70 8.71
N VAL A 49 -11.19 9.02 8.81
CA VAL A 49 -12.43 9.44 8.12
C VAL A 49 -12.90 10.81 8.62
N ASP A 50 -12.86 11.08 9.92
CA ASP A 50 -13.27 12.38 10.46
C ASP A 50 -12.40 13.53 9.93
N TYR A 51 -11.11 13.33 9.82
CA TYR A 51 -10.19 14.33 9.26
C TYR A 51 -10.30 14.43 7.73
N LEU A 52 -10.27 13.29 7.05
CA LEU A 52 -10.20 13.21 5.59
C LEU A 52 -11.46 13.73 4.88
N LYS A 53 -12.62 13.70 5.54
CA LYS A 53 -13.86 14.27 4.98
C LYS A 53 -13.75 15.75 4.60
N THR A 54 -12.77 16.48 5.15
CA THR A 54 -12.57 17.91 4.87
C THR A 54 -11.42 18.18 3.90
N VAL A 55 -10.48 17.25 3.75
CA VAL A 55 -9.20 17.48 3.05
C VAL A 55 -8.91 16.47 1.93
N SER A 56 -9.62 15.36 1.86
CA SER A 56 -9.49 14.41 0.75
C SER A 56 -10.28 14.82 -0.48
N HIS A 57 -9.96 14.22 -1.61
CA HIS A 57 -10.80 14.28 -2.80
C HIS A 57 -12.14 13.61 -2.54
N ASP A 58 -13.20 14.10 -3.19
CA ASP A 58 -14.59 13.66 -2.92
C ASP A 58 -14.79 12.16 -3.18
N SER A 59 -14.07 11.59 -4.16
CA SER A 59 -14.10 10.15 -4.48
C SER A 59 -13.73 9.24 -3.30
N TYR A 60 -12.98 9.74 -2.30
CA TYR A 60 -12.59 8.92 -1.15
C TYR A 60 -13.79 8.52 -0.26
N LEU A 61 -14.63 9.47 0.12
CA LEU A 61 -15.79 9.19 0.98
C LEU A 61 -16.86 8.38 0.24
N GLU A 62 -17.07 8.71 -1.04
CA GLU A 62 -17.93 7.90 -1.90
C GLU A 62 -17.39 6.47 -2.02
N GLY A 63 -16.07 6.35 -2.16
CA GLY A 63 -15.38 5.08 -2.27
C GLY A 63 -15.51 4.22 -1.01
N ILE A 64 -15.38 4.78 0.20
CA ILE A 64 -15.63 4.04 1.45
C ILE A 64 -17.04 3.43 1.42
N SER A 65 -18.04 4.22 1.03
CA SER A 65 -19.43 3.73 0.93
C SER A 65 -19.58 2.66 -0.16
N LYS A 66 -18.99 2.89 -1.35
CA LYS A 66 -19.08 1.98 -2.50
C LYS A 66 -18.32 0.68 -2.32
N THR A 67 -17.22 0.68 -1.54
CA THR A 67 -16.40 -0.52 -1.30
C THR A 67 -16.78 -1.28 -0.04
N GLY A 68 -17.75 -0.77 0.72
CA GLY A 68 -18.27 -1.42 1.93
C GLY A 68 -17.23 -1.56 3.05
N ILE A 69 -16.24 -0.69 3.06
CA ILE A 69 -15.24 -0.63 4.13
C ILE A 69 -15.91 -0.09 5.38
N SER A 70 -16.05 -0.94 6.41
CA SER A 70 -16.58 -0.52 7.71
C SER A 70 -15.52 0.21 8.52
N ILE A 71 -15.93 1.27 9.22
CA ILE A 71 -15.10 1.92 10.23
C ILE A 71 -15.04 1.13 11.54
N ASP A 72 -15.97 0.19 11.75
CA ASP A 72 -16.17 -0.49 13.04
C ASP A 72 -15.39 -1.80 13.18
N TYR A 73 -15.01 -2.42 12.07
CA TYR A 73 -14.32 -3.72 12.10
C TYR A 73 -13.43 -3.93 10.86
N ILE A 74 -12.38 -4.74 11.04
CA ILE A 74 -11.51 -5.18 9.97
C ILE A 74 -12.36 -5.87 8.90
N PRO A 75 -12.24 -5.49 7.61
CA PRO A 75 -13.05 -6.08 6.54
C PRO A 75 -12.68 -7.55 6.31
N LYS A 76 -13.70 -8.37 6.08
CA LYS A 76 -13.49 -9.73 5.56
C LYS A 76 -13.23 -9.69 4.06
N MET A 77 -12.27 -10.45 3.59
CA MET A 77 -11.91 -10.50 2.16
C MET A 77 -13.10 -10.89 1.27
N GLU A 78 -13.94 -11.82 1.74
CA GLU A 78 -15.18 -12.21 1.05
C GLU A 78 -16.17 -11.03 0.91
N GLY A 79 -16.30 -10.21 1.97
CA GLY A 79 -17.14 -9.01 1.96
C GLY A 79 -16.64 -7.97 0.97
N MET A 80 -15.33 -7.70 0.97
CA MET A 80 -14.70 -6.80 0.01
C MET A 80 -14.89 -7.30 -1.43
N ASN A 81 -14.64 -8.56 -1.70
CA ASN A 81 -14.78 -9.14 -3.03
C ASN A 81 -16.21 -9.10 -3.57
N ARG A 82 -17.21 -9.20 -2.70
CA ARG A 82 -18.62 -9.09 -3.10
C ARG A 82 -18.91 -7.72 -3.69
N ILE A 83 -18.33 -6.67 -3.13
CA ILE A 83 -18.56 -5.28 -3.51
C ILE A 83 -17.62 -4.86 -4.65
N LEU A 84 -16.32 -5.17 -4.55
CA LEU A 84 -15.33 -4.84 -5.58
C LEU A 84 -15.67 -5.45 -6.94
N LYS A 85 -16.37 -6.58 -6.95
CA LYS A 85 -16.87 -7.22 -8.18
C LYS A 85 -17.72 -6.27 -9.03
N ASP A 86 -18.51 -5.40 -8.40
CA ASP A 86 -19.44 -4.50 -9.10
C ASP A 86 -18.70 -3.39 -9.86
N ILE A 87 -17.45 -3.09 -9.44
CA ILE A 87 -16.55 -2.17 -10.14
C ILE A 87 -15.46 -2.90 -10.95
N GLY A 88 -15.60 -4.22 -11.13
CA GLY A 88 -14.68 -5.03 -11.94
C GLY A 88 -13.35 -5.34 -11.27
N TRP A 89 -13.24 -5.17 -9.96
CA TRP A 89 -12.05 -5.48 -9.15
C TRP A 89 -12.26 -6.68 -8.23
N ALA A 90 -11.16 -7.18 -7.71
CA ALA A 90 -11.12 -8.15 -6.62
C ALA A 90 -10.01 -7.79 -5.64
N ALA A 91 -10.07 -8.36 -4.43
CA ALA A 91 -9.00 -8.29 -3.45
C ALA A 91 -8.48 -9.69 -3.11
N VAL A 92 -7.19 -9.79 -2.85
CA VAL A 92 -6.54 -11.00 -2.35
C VAL A 92 -5.68 -10.67 -1.13
N SER A 93 -5.64 -11.57 -0.16
CA SER A 93 -4.75 -11.43 0.99
C SER A 93 -3.36 -11.96 0.65
N VAL A 94 -2.33 -11.28 1.13
CA VAL A 94 -0.92 -11.67 1.01
C VAL A 94 -0.23 -11.62 2.36
N ASP A 95 0.90 -12.30 2.47
CA ASP A 95 1.74 -12.33 3.66
C ASP A 95 2.91 -11.35 3.45
N GLY A 96 2.82 -10.19 4.11
CA GLY A 96 3.84 -9.14 4.06
C GLY A 96 4.08 -8.54 2.68
N PHE A 97 5.34 -8.18 2.40
CA PHE A 97 5.76 -7.62 1.13
C PHE A 97 5.85 -8.68 0.03
N ILE A 98 5.29 -8.38 -1.13
CA ILE A 98 5.50 -9.15 -2.36
C ILE A 98 6.41 -8.38 -3.32
N PRO A 99 7.09 -9.08 -4.28
CA PRO A 99 7.97 -8.41 -5.25
C PRO A 99 7.25 -7.34 -6.06
N PRO A 100 7.89 -6.18 -6.35
CA PRO A 100 7.26 -5.07 -7.06
C PRO A 100 6.62 -5.46 -8.40
N ASN A 101 7.27 -6.33 -9.19
CA ASN A 101 6.69 -6.80 -10.45
C ASN A 101 5.38 -7.58 -10.22
N ALA A 102 5.35 -8.46 -9.21
CA ALA A 102 4.13 -9.20 -8.88
C ALA A 102 3.02 -8.27 -8.39
N PHE A 103 3.35 -7.30 -7.53
CA PHE A 103 2.42 -6.28 -7.06
C PHE A 103 1.80 -5.50 -8.24
N MET A 104 2.62 -5.00 -9.15
CA MET A 104 2.16 -4.30 -10.36
C MET A 104 1.30 -5.20 -11.25
N GLU A 105 1.63 -6.49 -11.35
CA GLU A 105 0.88 -7.42 -12.18
C GLU A 105 -0.49 -7.76 -11.60
N PHE A 106 -0.64 -7.85 -10.28
CA PHE A 106 -1.95 -7.93 -9.65
C PHE A 106 -2.84 -6.74 -10.03
N GLN A 107 -2.30 -5.52 -9.97
CA GLN A 107 -3.02 -4.31 -10.37
C GLN A 107 -3.41 -4.34 -11.87
N ALA A 108 -2.53 -4.83 -12.75
CA ALA A 108 -2.83 -5.01 -14.17
C ALA A 108 -4.04 -5.94 -14.42
N HIS A 109 -4.29 -6.85 -13.52
CA HIS A 109 -5.43 -7.78 -13.55
C HIS A 109 -6.63 -7.32 -12.70
N ASN A 110 -6.69 -6.05 -12.30
CA ASN A 110 -7.72 -5.50 -11.42
C ASN A 110 -7.81 -6.23 -10.08
N VAL A 111 -6.69 -6.61 -9.52
CA VAL A 111 -6.64 -7.27 -8.21
C VAL A 111 -5.87 -6.39 -7.23
N LEU A 112 -6.54 -5.99 -6.16
CA LEU A 112 -5.95 -5.30 -5.03
C LEU A 112 -5.30 -6.33 -4.10
N VAL A 113 -4.05 -6.10 -3.80
CA VAL A 113 -3.28 -6.92 -2.86
C VAL A 113 -3.42 -6.32 -1.47
N ILE A 114 -3.85 -7.12 -0.50
CA ILE A 114 -4.09 -6.67 0.88
C ILE A 114 -3.21 -7.48 1.82
N ALA A 115 -2.32 -6.80 2.54
CA ALA A 115 -1.55 -7.43 3.59
C ALA A 115 -2.47 -8.00 4.68
N SER A 116 -2.17 -9.21 5.15
CA SER A 116 -2.97 -9.89 6.19
C SER A 116 -2.72 -9.35 7.59
N GLU A 117 -1.58 -8.70 7.79
CA GLU A 117 -1.18 -8.12 9.07
C GLU A 117 -1.89 -6.80 9.34
N ILE A 118 -1.97 -6.42 10.61
CA ILE A 118 -2.41 -5.10 11.06
C ILE A 118 -1.37 -4.50 11.98
N ARG A 119 -1.11 -3.20 11.84
CA ARG A 119 -0.17 -2.45 12.69
C ARG A 119 -0.50 -2.58 14.17
N THR A 120 0.52 -2.56 14.99
CA THR A 120 0.37 -2.54 16.45
C THR A 120 0.03 -1.14 16.96
N ILE A 121 -0.41 -1.04 18.24
CA ILE A 121 -0.65 0.25 18.92
C ILE A 121 0.56 1.19 18.83
N LYS A 122 1.79 0.67 18.86
CA LYS A 122 3.00 1.47 18.77
C LYS A 122 3.18 2.15 17.41
N HIS A 123 2.54 1.62 16.38
CA HIS A 123 2.64 2.09 15.00
C HIS A 123 1.35 2.76 14.48
N ILE A 124 0.45 3.20 15.38
CA ILE A 124 -0.84 3.79 15.02
C ILE A 124 -0.68 4.99 14.07
N THR A 125 0.29 5.86 14.32
CA THR A 125 0.50 7.09 13.54
C THR A 125 1.27 6.86 12.25
N TYR A 126 2.10 5.81 12.22
CA TYR A 126 2.91 5.44 11.06
C TYR A 126 3.29 3.96 11.16
N THR A 127 3.10 3.21 10.10
CA THR A 127 3.52 1.80 10.00
C THR A 127 4.77 1.66 9.13
N PRO A 128 5.75 0.83 9.54
CA PRO A 128 6.98 0.60 8.76
C PRO A 128 6.76 -0.32 7.55
N ALA A 129 5.60 -0.96 7.45
CA ALA A 129 5.20 -1.83 6.34
C ALA A 129 3.72 -1.63 5.99
N PRO A 130 3.33 -1.88 4.75
CA PRO A 130 1.92 -1.94 4.38
C PRO A 130 1.17 -2.95 5.26
N ASP A 131 0.00 -2.56 5.73
CA ASP A 131 -0.88 -3.38 6.55
C ASP A 131 -2.31 -3.31 6.02
N ILE A 132 -3.22 -4.11 6.59
CA ILE A 132 -4.61 -4.13 6.13
C ILE A 132 -5.30 -2.76 6.20
N ILE A 133 -4.88 -1.86 7.09
CA ILE A 133 -5.42 -0.50 7.15
C ILE A 133 -4.96 0.29 5.92
N HIS A 134 -3.68 0.20 5.57
CA HIS A 134 -3.13 0.87 4.39
C HIS A 134 -3.85 0.43 3.12
N GLU A 135 -3.96 -0.86 2.93
CA GLU A 135 -4.52 -1.43 1.70
C GLU A 135 -6.05 -1.27 1.62
N ALA A 136 -6.77 -1.62 2.69
CA ALA A 136 -8.22 -1.61 2.67
C ALA A 136 -8.82 -0.21 2.87
N ALA A 137 -8.18 0.65 3.68
CA ALA A 137 -8.70 1.99 3.94
C ALA A 137 -8.08 3.08 3.05
N GLY A 138 -6.90 2.84 2.49
CA GLY A 138 -6.23 3.74 1.57
C GLY A 138 -6.56 3.45 0.11
N HIS A 139 -6.19 2.26 -0.37
CA HIS A 139 -6.33 1.91 -1.79
C HIS A 139 -7.76 1.56 -2.22
N ALA A 140 -8.47 0.74 -1.44
CA ALA A 140 -9.78 0.23 -1.89
C ALA A 140 -10.81 1.34 -2.13
N PRO A 141 -10.96 2.38 -1.30
CA PRO A 141 -11.92 3.44 -1.55
C PRO A 141 -11.66 4.20 -2.86
N ILE A 142 -10.41 4.52 -3.15
CA ILE A 142 -10.04 5.31 -4.33
C ILE A 142 -10.22 4.49 -5.63
N ILE A 143 -10.09 3.18 -5.58
CA ILE A 143 -10.33 2.31 -6.75
C ILE A 143 -11.79 2.40 -7.22
N ALA A 144 -12.72 2.83 -6.39
CA ALA A 144 -14.11 3.09 -6.81
C ALA A 144 -14.25 4.30 -7.76
N ASP A 145 -13.23 5.15 -7.86
CA ASP A 145 -13.12 6.18 -8.89
C ASP A 145 -12.68 5.54 -10.22
N PRO A 146 -13.50 5.63 -11.30
CA PRO A 146 -13.18 4.95 -12.56
C PRO A 146 -11.88 5.44 -13.23
N GLU A 147 -11.57 6.73 -13.10
CA GLU A 147 -10.35 7.32 -13.70
C GLU A 147 -9.10 6.82 -12.97
N TYR A 148 -9.14 6.83 -11.64
CA TYR A 148 -8.07 6.26 -10.83
C TYR A 148 -7.90 4.76 -11.05
N SER A 149 -9.00 4.03 -11.09
CA SER A 149 -9.03 2.59 -11.35
C SER A 149 -8.33 2.24 -12.67
N GLU A 150 -8.65 2.97 -13.74
CA GLU A 150 -8.02 2.76 -15.06
C GLU A 150 -6.55 3.20 -15.06
N TYR A 151 -6.22 4.31 -14.37
CA TYR A 151 -4.82 4.73 -14.18
C TYR A 151 -4.02 3.62 -13.51
N LEU A 152 -4.51 3.08 -12.39
CA LEU A 152 -3.84 2.05 -11.62
C LEU A 152 -3.65 0.76 -12.43
N ARG A 153 -4.67 0.34 -13.18
CA ARG A 153 -4.62 -0.83 -14.06
C ARG A 153 -3.57 -0.67 -15.16
N ARG A 154 -3.56 0.48 -15.86
CA ARG A 154 -2.55 0.78 -16.90
C ARG A 154 -1.15 0.85 -16.32
N PHE A 155 -1.02 1.51 -15.17
CA PHE A 155 0.24 1.60 -14.45
C PHE A 155 0.79 0.22 -14.11
N GLY A 156 -0.05 -0.65 -13.54
CA GLY A 156 0.28 -2.05 -13.26
C GLY A 156 0.73 -2.81 -14.51
N HIS A 157 0.03 -2.61 -15.64
CA HIS A 157 0.35 -3.27 -16.90
C HIS A 157 1.73 -2.87 -17.47
N ILE A 158 2.12 -1.62 -17.31
CA ILE A 158 3.44 -1.14 -17.71
C ILE A 158 4.49 -1.60 -16.68
N GLY A 159 4.23 -1.38 -15.41
CA GLY A 159 5.16 -1.66 -14.32
C GLY A 159 5.49 -3.15 -14.17
N SER A 160 4.54 -4.06 -14.45
CA SER A 160 4.80 -5.50 -14.41
C SER A 160 5.84 -5.96 -15.43
N LYS A 161 6.06 -5.18 -16.50
CA LYS A 161 7.03 -5.45 -17.56
C LYS A 161 8.34 -4.68 -17.42
N ALA A 162 8.42 -3.79 -16.43
CA ALA A 162 9.61 -2.98 -16.21
C ALA A 162 10.81 -3.85 -15.81
N ILE A 163 11.95 -3.54 -16.39
CA ILE A 163 13.19 -4.29 -16.16
C ILE A 163 13.76 -3.87 -14.79
N SER A 164 13.97 -4.87 -13.93
CA SER A 164 14.63 -4.71 -12.63
C SER A 164 16.13 -4.96 -12.76
N SER A 165 16.93 -4.19 -12.01
CA SER A 165 18.35 -4.47 -11.82
C SER A 165 18.58 -5.47 -10.67
N PRO A 166 19.74 -6.11 -10.58
CA PRO A 166 20.10 -6.89 -9.39
C PRO A 166 20.00 -6.09 -8.08
N LYS A 167 20.36 -4.81 -8.13
CA LYS A 167 20.29 -3.91 -6.97
C LYS A 167 18.85 -3.62 -6.50
N ASP A 168 17.87 -3.65 -7.40
CA ASP A 168 16.45 -3.53 -7.01
C ASP A 168 16.03 -4.73 -6.16
N ASN A 169 16.48 -5.93 -6.53
CA ASN A 169 16.19 -7.13 -5.74
C ASN A 169 16.90 -7.11 -4.38
N GLU A 170 18.16 -6.68 -4.33
CA GLU A 170 18.89 -6.50 -3.07
C GLU A 170 18.19 -5.48 -2.17
N MET A 171 17.75 -4.36 -2.74
CA MET A 171 17.01 -3.33 -2.01
C MET A 171 15.66 -3.86 -1.50
N TYR A 172 14.90 -4.58 -2.33
CA TYR A 172 13.65 -5.20 -1.94
C TYR A 172 13.82 -6.14 -0.75
N GLU A 173 14.81 -7.05 -0.79
CA GLU A 173 15.07 -7.98 0.30
C GLU A 173 15.55 -7.25 1.57
N ALA A 174 16.35 -6.20 1.44
CA ALA A 174 16.82 -5.41 2.58
C ALA A 174 15.65 -4.66 3.26
N ILE A 175 14.76 -4.05 2.49
CA ILE A 175 13.55 -3.38 3.01
C ILE A 175 12.61 -4.39 3.66
N ARG A 176 12.37 -5.53 3.01
CA ARG A 176 11.53 -6.60 3.53
C ARG A 176 12.05 -7.11 4.89
N LEU A 177 13.35 -7.37 4.98
CA LEU A 177 13.99 -7.77 6.25
C LEU A 177 13.83 -6.70 7.33
N LEU A 178 14.07 -5.43 6.99
CA LEU A 178 13.94 -4.32 7.93
C LEU A 178 12.51 -4.20 8.46
N SER A 179 11.51 -4.35 7.60
CA SER A 179 10.09 -4.30 7.97
C SER A 179 9.73 -5.43 8.93
N ILE A 180 10.10 -6.67 8.61
CA ILE A 180 9.89 -7.83 9.49
C ILE A 180 10.52 -7.60 10.86
N LEU A 181 11.75 -7.08 10.91
CA LEU A 181 12.43 -6.80 12.18
C LEU A 181 11.76 -5.69 12.97
N LYS A 182 11.23 -4.66 12.33
CA LYS A 182 10.54 -3.55 13.01
C LYS A 182 9.19 -3.98 13.57
N GLU A 183 8.49 -4.89 12.90
CA GLU A 183 7.19 -5.41 13.34
C GLU A 183 7.30 -6.45 14.45
N ASN A 184 8.36 -7.22 14.47
CA ASN A 184 8.57 -8.26 15.48
C ASN A 184 8.98 -7.63 16.82
N PRO A 185 8.13 -7.70 17.87
CA PRO A 185 8.42 -7.10 19.18
C PRO A 185 9.65 -7.71 19.88
N ASN A 186 10.08 -8.89 19.46
CA ASN A 186 11.25 -9.60 20.00
C ASN A 186 12.57 -9.25 19.28
N SER A 187 12.52 -8.41 18.25
CA SER A 187 13.72 -8.00 17.54
C SER A 187 14.62 -7.14 18.39
N SER A 188 15.93 -7.43 18.34
CA SER A 188 16.92 -6.62 19.06
C SER A 188 17.10 -5.26 18.36
N LYS A 189 17.38 -4.22 19.16
CA LYS A 189 17.73 -2.89 18.62
C LYS A 189 18.94 -2.95 17.68
N GLU A 190 19.86 -3.87 17.94
CA GLU A 190 21.06 -4.04 17.12
C GLU A 190 20.73 -4.63 15.75
N SER A 191 19.83 -5.64 15.67
CA SER A 191 19.41 -6.22 14.39
C SER A 191 18.66 -5.18 13.52
N ILE A 192 17.79 -4.38 14.12
CA ILE A 192 17.10 -3.28 13.42
C ILE A 192 18.11 -2.23 12.92
N LYS A 193 19.10 -1.86 13.76
CA LYS A 193 20.15 -0.92 13.37
C LYS A 193 21.00 -1.43 12.20
N LYS A 194 21.38 -2.71 12.22
CA LYS A 194 22.13 -3.37 11.12
C LYS A 194 21.30 -3.39 9.83
N ALA A 195 20.04 -3.79 9.89
CA ALA A 195 19.16 -3.80 8.72
C ALA A 195 18.95 -2.39 8.16
N THR A 196 18.75 -1.38 9.02
CA THR A 196 18.63 0.03 8.60
C THR A 196 19.92 0.52 7.91
N ALA A 197 21.08 0.18 8.45
CA ALA A 197 22.37 0.54 7.85
C ALA A 197 22.54 -0.13 6.47
N SER A 198 22.08 -1.37 6.31
CA SER A 198 22.10 -2.09 5.02
C SER A 198 21.25 -1.37 3.97
N VAL A 199 20.00 -1.01 4.29
CA VAL A 199 19.13 -0.25 3.40
C VAL A 199 19.77 1.08 3.00
N ASN A 200 20.30 1.86 3.97
CA ASN A 200 20.95 3.14 3.71
C ASN A 200 22.18 2.99 2.81
N LYS A 201 22.96 1.91 2.99
CA LYS A 201 24.12 1.62 2.14
C LYS A 201 23.72 1.32 0.71
N LEU A 202 22.68 0.51 0.53
CA LEU A 202 22.15 0.18 -0.80
C LEU A 202 21.59 1.43 -1.49
N GLN A 203 20.81 2.26 -0.80
CA GLN A 203 20.28 3.51 -1.36
C GLN A 203 21.41 4.43 -1.90
N LYS A 204 22.50 4.58 -1.16
CA LYS A 204 23.64 5.41 -1.58
C LYS A 204 24.38 4.83 -2.79
N ASN A 205 24.28 3.53 -3.02
CA ASN A 205 25.02 2.80 -4.05
C ASN A 205 24.16 2.27 -5.18
N MET A 206 22.92 2.75 -5.33
CA MET A 206 22.01 2.27 -6.39
C MET A 206 22.55 2.51 -7.79
N GLY A 207 23.25 3.64 -7.99
CA GLY A 207 23.74 4.03 -9.32
C GLY A 207 22.61 4.53 -10.22
N GLU A 208 22.66 4.19 -11.51
CA GLU A 208 21.63 4.55 -12.47
C GLU A 208 20.31 3.80 -12.15
N LEU A 209 19.18 4.52 -12.23
CA LEU A 209 17.87 3.95 -11.93
C LEU A 209 17.43 3.00 -13.05
N SER A 210 17.06 1.79 -12.68
CA SER A 210 16.40 0.83 -13.56
C SER A 210 15.01 1.32 -13.98
N GLU A 211 14.41 0.68 -14.99
CA GLU A 211 13.01 0.95 -15.34
C GLU A 211 12.07 0.70 -14.18
N MET A 212 12.27 -0.39 -13.43
CA MET A 212 11.47 -0.71 -12.23
C MET A 212 11.64 0.36 -11.14
N ALA A 213 12.85 0.87 -10.91
CA ALA A 213 13.08 1.93 -9.94
C ALA A 213 12.35 3.22 -10.34
N LYS A 214 12.38 3.60 -11.61
CA LYS A 214 11.64 4.74 -12.15
C LYS A 214 10.12 4.56 -12.01
N MET A 215 9.61 3.36 -12.32
CA MET A 215 8.19 3.04 -12.13
C MET A 215 7.78 3.11 -10.67
N ARG A 216 8.59 2.59 -9.74
CA ARG A 216 8.32 2.70 -8.30
C ARG A 216 8.29 4.15 -7.82
N ASN A 217 9.20 5.01 -8.30
CA ASN A 217 9.17 6.43 -7.97
C ASN A 217 7.88 7.09 -8.45
N LEU A 218 7.44 6.84 -9.68
CA LEU A 218 6.18 7.35 -10.21
C LEU A 218 4.98 6.86 -9.38
N HIS A 219 4.93 5.58 -9.06
CA HIS A 219 3.86 5.00 -8.23
C HIS A 219 3.82 5.65 -6.85
N TRP A 220 4.97 5.81 -6.21
CA TRP A 220 5.08 6.43 -4.89
C TRP A 220 4.50 7.84 -4.86
N TRP A 221 4.89 8.68 -5.81
CA TRP A 221 4.48 10.08 -5.83
C TRP A 221 3.08 10.33 -6.41
N THR A 222 2.38 9.30 -6.83
CA THR A 222 0.98 9.38 -7.27
C THR A 222 0.07 8.50 -6.43
N VAL A 223 0.20 7.20 -6.57
CA VAL A 223 -0.70 6.21 -5.94
C VAL A 223 -0.61 6.24 -4.42
N GLU A 224 0.60 6.45 -3.87
CA GLU A 224 0.82 6.46 -2.43
C GLU A 224 0.72 7.87 -1.82
N TYR A 225 1.40 8.85 -2.40
CA TYR A 225 1.57 10.18 -1.82
C TYR A 225 1.06 11.32 -2.71
N GLY A 226 0.22 11.01 -3.67
CA GLY A 226 -0.35 11.99 -4.59
C GLY A 226 -1.32 12.96 -3.92
N LEU A 227 -1.22 14.20 -4.35
CA LEU A 227 -2.21 15.24 -4.10
C LEU A 227 -2.84 15.62 -5.44
N ILE A 228 -4.10 16.03 -5.44
CA ILE A 228 -4.84 16.42 -6.64
C ILE A 228 -5.43 17.82 -6.49
N GLY A 229 -5.67 18.49 -7.60
CA GLY A 229 -6.23 19.83 -7.64
C GLY A 229 -5.17 20.93 -7.70
N ASP A 230 -5.52 22.11 -7.19
CA ASP A 230 -4.61 23.25 -7.18
C ASP A 230 -3.47 23.06 -6.18
N ILE A 231 -2.26 23.48 -6.56
CA ILE A 231 -1.07 23.38 -5.71
C ILE A 231 -1.18 24.20 -4.41
N ASP A 232 -1.95 25.27 -4.44
CA ASP A 232 -2.17 26.15 -3.28
C ASP A 232 -3.29 25.63 -2.36
N ASN A 233 -4.20 24.79 -2.88
CA ASN A 233 -5.27 24.18 -2.12
C ASN A 233 -5.49 22.71 -2.54
N PRO A 234 -4.47 21.85 -2.37
CA PRO A 234 -4.55 20.48 -2.84
C PRO A 234 -5.45 19.62 -1.96
N LYS A 235 -6.03 18.60 -2.56
CA LYS A 235 -6.78 17.54 -1.88
C LYS A 235 -5.94 16.26 -1.78
N ILE A 236 -6.09 15.53 -0.69
CA ILE A 236 -5.41 14.24 -0.49
C ILE A 236 -6.06 13.19 -1.40
N TYR A 237 -5.22 12.45 -2.12
CA TYR A 237 -5.66 11.44 -3.08
C TYR A 237 -4.88 10.13 -2.96
N GLY A 238 -3.61 10.17 -2.60
CA GLY A 238 -2.74 9.00 -2.47
C GLY A 238 -3.10 8.11 -1.27
N ALA A 239 -3.06 6.80 -1.46
CA ALA A 239 -3.46 5.80 -0.48
C ALA A 239 -2.60 5.82 0.81
N GLY A 240 -1.30 6.07 0.68
CA GLY A 240 -0.40 6.24 1.82
C GLY A 240 -0.84 7.38 2.72
N LEU A 241 -1.22 8.51 2.13
CA LEU A 241 -1.75 9.65 2.88
C LEU A 241 -3.13 9.36 3.48
N LEU A 242 -4.02 8.68 2.73
CA LEU A 242 -5.37 8.35 3.17
C LEU A 242 -5.40 7.37 4.35
N SER A 243 -4.37 6.57 4.53
CA SER A 243 -4.26 5.54 5.58
C SER A 243 -3.36 5.92 6.75
N SER A 244 -2.78 7.13 6.74
CA SER A 244 -1.82 7.60 7.75
C SER A 244 -2.29 8.88 8.43
N ILE A 245 -2.65 8.79 9.71
CA ILE A 245 -3.10 9.94 10.52
C ILE A 245 -2.04 11.05 10.59
N GLY A 246 -0.77 10.67 10.69
CA GLY A 246 0.33 11.62 10.82
C GLY A 246 0.65 12.31 9.50
N GLU A 247 0.80 11.54 8.43
CA GLU A 247 1.25 12.02 7.13
C GLU A 247 0.17 12.84 6.41
N SER A 248 -1.11 12.47 6.55
CA SER A 248 -2.23 13.24 6.01
C SER A 248 -2.28 14.68 6.53
N LYS A 249 -1.93 14.89 7.80
CA LYS A 249 -1.85 16.25 8.41
C LYS A 249 -0.59 16.98 8.00
N LEU A 250 0.53 16.27 7.85
CA LEU A 250 1.82 16.87 7.51
C LEU A 250 1.86 17.34 6.06
N CYS A 251 1.35 16.56 5.12
CA CYS A 251 1.46 16.85 3.67
C CYS A 251 0.80 18.18 3.27
N LEU A 252 -0.22 18.62 3.98
CA LEU A 252 -0.93 19.89 3.70
C LEU A 252 -0.26 21.13 4.29
N LYS A 253 0.76 20.98 5.14
CA LYS A 253 1.46 22.14 5.71
C LYS A 253 2.14 22.95 4.60
N LYS A 254 2.11 24.28 4.73
CA LYS A 254 2.78 25.23 3.80
C LYS A 254 4.31 25.02 3.74
N SER A 255 4.91 24.50 4.82
CA SER A 255 6.35 24.20 4.86
C SER A 255 6.74 23.00 4.01
N VAL A 256 5.78 22.14 3.63
CA VAL A 256 6.02 20.97 2.79
C VAL A 256 5.95 21.39 1.32
N LYS A 257 7.06 21.20 0.61
CA LYS A 257 7.15 21.49 -0.81
C LYS A 257 6.26 20.52 -1.61
N LYS A 258 5.37 21.08 -2.46
CA LYS A 258 4.59 20.33 -3.43
C LYS A 258 5.21 20.54 -4.81
N LEU A 259 5.27 19.49 -5.60
CA LEU A 259 5.83 19.52 -6.94
C LEU A 259 4.79 19.06 -7.94
N PRO A 260 4.71 19.68 -9.13
CA PRO A 260 3.87 19.16 -10.21
C PRO A 260 4.30 17.74 -10.60
N TYR A 261 3.34 16.86 -10.77
CA TYR A 261 3.62 15.53 -11.28
C TYR A 261 3.97 15.59 -12.77
N THR A 262 5.12 15.05 -13.12
CA THR A 262 5.62 14.96 -14.51
C THR A 262 6.41 13.68 -14.68
N ILE A 263 6.79 13.35 -15.92
CA ILE A 263 7.67 12.20 -16.18
C ILE A 263 9.01 12.31 -15.45
N LYS A 264 9.49 13.51 -15.15
CA LYS A 264 10.72 13.74 -14.36
C LYS A 264 10.58 13.27 -12.91
N THR A 265 9.37 13.11 -12.40
CA THR A 265 9.10 12.53 -11.08
C THR A 265 9.64 11.10 -10.96
N SER A 266 9.81 10.39 -12.08
CA SER A 266 10.47 9.07 -12.12
C SER A 266 11.90 9.07 -11.56
N GLU A 267 12.56 10.21 -11.54
CA GLU A 267 13.93 10.38 -11.04
C GLU A 267 13.99 10.89 -9.59
N VAL A 268 12.83 11.17 -8.98
CA VAL A 268 12.73 11.64 -7.60
C VAL A 268 12.62 10.45 -6.67
N ASN A 269 13.71 10.10 -6.02
CA ASN A 269 13.77 9.00 -5.06
C ASN A 269 12.95 9.32 -3.80
N PHE A 270 12.51 8.28 -3.11
CA PHE A 270 11.84 8.36 -1.82
C PHE A 270 12.54 7.48 -0.78
N ASP A 271 12.27 7.72 0.49
CA ASP A 271 12.81 6.93 1.61
C ASP A 271 11.64 6.31 2.40
N ILE A 272 11.33 5.05 2.10
CA ILE A 272 10.27 4.28 2.76
C ILE A 272 10.53 4.06 4.26
N THR A 273 11.73 4.30 4.75
CA THR A 273 12.08 4.07 6.15
C THR A 273 11.64 5.20 7.08
N LYS A 274 11.16 6.30 6.52
CA LYS A 274 10.72 7.51 7.23
C LYS A 274 9.29 7.88 6.88
N PRO A 275 8.57 8.52 7.82
CA PRO A 275 7.31 9.16 7.50
C PRO A 275 7.48 10.22 6.40
N GLN A 276 6.47 10.35 5.53
CA GLN A 276 6.43 11.38 4.50
C GLN A 276 5.57 12.56 4.98
N PRO A 277 5.77 13.77 4.46
CA PRO A 277 6.91 14.21 3.65
C PRO A 277 8.12 14.51 4.50
N HIS A 278 9.31 14.46 3.91
CA HIS A 278 10.56 14.82 4.54
C HIS A 278 11.47 15.58 3.59
#